data_3a577fe45e775d59801d26219c27915e
#
_entry.id   3a577fe45e775d59801d26219c27915e
#
_cell.length_a   1.000
_cell.length_b   1.000
_cell.length_c   1.000
_cell.angle_alpha   90.00
_cell.angle_beta   90.00
_cell.angle_gamma   90.00
#
_symmetry.space_group_name_H-M   'P 1'
#
loop_
_entity.id
_entity.type
_entity.pdbx_description
1 polymer ?
#
loop_
_entity_poly.entity_id
_entity_poly.type
_entity_poly.pdbx_seq_one_letter_code
_entity_poly.pdbx_strand_id
1 'polypeptide(L)'
;MSTRRISSVAHVGPIAIGGDNPIRIQSMATTDTNDTEGSVAQAKRIIDAGGELVRFTTQGVREAENMKNISARLKADGYMTPLVADVHFTAHTADVAAQYCEKVRINPGNYVDPGRTFKHLEYTDEEYAAELEKIEKKLVPFINICKAHHTAVRIGVNHGSLSDRIMSRYGDTPEGIVESCMEFLRIFRREQFDDVVISIKASNTVVMVTTVRLLVKTMDAEDMHYPLHLGVTEAGEGEDGRIKSAVGIGALLTEGIGDTIRVSLSEEPECEIPVARKLVDLIPECNRLREEAEASIKDDTITLTLDAPDWETFQLKAAMATGALLIDRKATKLNILPASGSKFFTLHSSLFTSLSDAILQAARIKFTKTEYISCPGCGRTLYNLQETIAKIKAATKDLVGLKIGIMGCIVNGPGEMADADYGYVGAGRGKISLYRAKECVEKNIPEAEAVDHLLALIKKDRG
;
A
#
# COMPACT_ATOMS: atom_id res chain seq x y z
N MET A 1 -14.31 23.74 -1.27
CA MET A 1 -13.17 23.09 -0.60
C MET A 1 -13.71 21.84 0.07
N SER A 2 -13.23 20.66 -0.30
CA SER A 2 -13.60 19.42 0.42
C SER A 2 -13.06 19.52 1.85
N THR A 3 -13.95 19.48 2.84
CA THR A 3 -13.56 19.40 4.24
C THR A 3 -13.08 17.98 4.52
N ARG A 4 -11.95 17.84 5.23
CA ARG A 4 -11.47 16.51 5.64
C ARG A 4 -12.55 15.76 6.43
N ARG A 5 -12.73 14.47 6.12
CA ARG A 5 -13.63 13.57 6.88
C ARG A 5 -13.21 13.60 8.35
N ILE A 6 -14.16 13.83 9.23
CA ILE A 6 -13.92 13.76 10.67
C ILE A 6 -13.88 12.28 11.05
N SER A 7 -12.71 11.82 11.49
CA SER A 7 -12.51 10.48 12.04
C SER A 7 -12.39 10.53 13.56
N SER A 8 -12.57 9.39 14.23
CA SER A 8 -12.14 9.22 15.62
C SER A 8 -10.63 9.39 15.75
N VAL A 9 -10.13 9.55 16.96
CA VAL A 9 -8.70 9.67 17.23
C VAL A 9 -8.16 8.36 17.77
N ALA A 10 -7.12 7.83 17.13
CA ALA A 10 -6.34 6.70 17.63
C ALA A 10 -5.00 7.21 18.20
N HIS A 11 -4.67 6.83 19.42
CA HIS A 11 -3.41 7.17 20.08
C HIS A 11 -2.36 6.12 19.79
N VAL A 12 -1.20 6.56 19.32
CA VAL A 12 -0.06 5.68 18.98
C VAL A 12 1.17 6.20 19.71
N GLY A 13 1.38 5.74 20.94
CA GLY A 13 2.41 6.31 21.81
C GLY A 13 2.23 7.83 21.96
N PRO A 14 3.26 8.63 21.64
CA PRO A 14 3.21 10.09 21.80
C PRO A 14 2.42 10.83 20.71
N ILE A 15 1.90 10.16 19.68
CA ILE A 15 1.17 10.81 18.58
C ILE A 15 -0.28 10.37 18.51
N ALA A 16 -1.09 11.23 17.91
CA ALA A 16 -2.49 10.96 17.60
C ALA A 16 -2.71 10.93 16.08
N ILE A 17 -3.60 10.03 15.63
CA ILE A 17 -4.00 9.84 14.22
C ILE A 17 -5.51 10.02 14.14
N GLY A 18 -6.00 10.82 13.20
CA GLY A 18 -7.42 11.11 13.03
C GLY A 18 -7.86 12.41 13.71
N GLY A 19 -9.15 12.70 13.68
CA GLY A 19 -9.70 13.97 14.13
C GLY A 19 -9.07 15.16 13.39
N ASP A 20 -8.75 16.20 14.13
CA ASP A 20 -8.08 17.40 13.61
C ASP A 20 -6.54 17.28 13.59
N ASN A 21 -5.99 16.12 13.93
CA ASN A 21 -4.54 15.91 13.92
C ASN A 21 -3.98 15.95 12.49
N PRO A 22 -2.70 16.33 12.30
CA PRO A 22 -2.04 16.31 11.00
C PRO A 22 -2.06 14.90 10.38
N ILE A 23 -2.09 14.83 9.06
CA ILE A 23 -1.92 13.56 8.35
C ILE A 23 -0.51 13.04 8.59
N ARG A 24 -0.39 11.86 9.20
CA ARG A 24 0.90 11.28 9.62
C ARG A 24 1.58 10.52 8.49
N ILE A 25 2.90 10.62 8.43
CA ILE A 25 3.72 9.94 7.42
C ILE A 25 4.42 8.74 8.06
N GLN A 26 4.18 7.57 7.48
CA GLN A 26 4.80 6.31 7.88
C GLN A 26 5.67 5.76 6.75
N SER A 27 6.81 5.16 7.10
CA SER A 27 7.55 4.27 6.22
C SER A 27 7.82 2.91 6.86
N MET A 28 8.48 2.01 6.13
CA MET A 28 8.72 0.64 6.57
C MET A 28 10.18 0.26 6.34
N ALA A 29 10.83 -0.22 7.38
CA ALA A 29 12.18 -0.75 7.30
C ALA A 29 12.26 -2.00 6.41
N THR A 30 13.37 -2.14 5.71
CA THR A 30 13.70 -3.27 4.84
C THR A 30 14.70 -4.24 5.48
N THR A 31 15.27 -3.88 6.62
CA THR A 31 16.22 -4.70 7.37
C THR A 31 15.58 -5.96 7.96
N ASP A 32 16.38 -6.97 8.23
CA ASP A 32 15.98 -8.08 9.11
C ASP A 32 15.74 -7.52 10.52
N THR A 33 14.52 -7.70 11.03
CA THR A 33 14.14 -7.18 12.36
C THR A 33 14.93 -7.85 13.50
N ASN A 34 15.57 -9.00 13.26
CA ASN A 34 16.50 -9.62 14.21
C ASN A 34 17.88 -8.94 14.22
N ASP A 35 18.23 -8.15 13.21
CA ASP A 35 19.42 -7.29 13.21
C ASP A 35 19.09 -5.95 13.88
N THR A 36 19.34 -5.86 15.18
CA THR A 36 19.04 -4.67 15.99
C THR A 36 19.76 -3.43 15.47
N GLU A 37 21.08 -3.52 15.23
CA GLU A 37 21.89 -2.35 14.85
C GLU A 37 21.53 -1.86 13.44
N GLY A 38 21.37 -2.77 12.47
CA GLY A 38 20.92 -2.42 11.13
C GLY A 38 19.51 -1.80 11.13
N SER A 39 18.59 -2.35 11.93
CA SER A 39 17.23 -1.84 12.09
C SER A 39 17.19 -0.45 12.73
N VAL A 40 17.99 -0.21 13.77
CA VAL A 40 18.12 1.10 14.42
C VAL A 40 18.71 2.12 13.45
N ALA A 41 19.77 1.77 12.72
CA ALA A 41 20.40 2.67 11.75
C ALA A 41 19.43 3.07 10.63
N GLN A 42 18.65 2.14 10.10
CA GLN A 42 17.66 2.45 9.06
C GLN A 42 16.48 3.26 9.62
N ALA A 43 15.98 2.92 10.83
CA ALA A 43 14.94 3.69 11.48
C ALA A 43 15.32 5.16 11.65
N LYS A 44 16.57 5.44 12.09
CA LYS A 44 17.07 6.81 12.20
C LYS A 44 17.03 7.55 10.87
N ARG A 45 17.50 6.95 9.77
CA ARG A 45 17.42 7.58 8.44
C ARG A 45 15.97 7.91 8.04
N ILE A 46 15.03 7.00 8.30
CA ILE A 46 13.61 7.23 8.05
C ILE A 46 13.07 8.41 8.90
N ILE A 47 13.42 8.44 10.19
CA ILE A 47 12.96 9.48 11.11
C ILE A 47 13.61 10.83 10.76
N ASP A 48 14.90 10.85 10.47
CA ASP A 48 15.64 12.06 10.10
C ASP A 48 15.13 12.66 8.76
N ALA A 49 14.61 11.81 7.87
CA ALA A 49 13.89 12.25 6.66
C ALA A 49 12.49 12.83 6.94
N GLY A 50 11.99 12.74 8.18
CA GLY A 50 10.68 13.25 8.59
C GLY A 50 9.58 12.17 8.75
N GLY A 51 9.97 10.90 8.85
CA GLY A 51 9.05 9.81 9.15
C GLY A 51 8.51 9.90 10.57
N GLU A 52 7.18 9.84 10.72
CA GLU A 52 6.50 9.99 12.02
C GLU A 52 6.12 8.62 12.64
N LEU A 53 6.19 7.54 11.86
CA LEU A 53 6.05 6.15 12.29
C LEU A 53 7.00 5.27 11.48
N VAL A 54 7.67 4.33 12.14
CA VAL A 54 8.53 3.35 11.48
C VAL A 54 7.97 1.95 11.68
N ARG A 55 7.69 1.24 10.56
CA ARG A 55 7.13 -0.11 10.60
C ARG A 55 8.22 -1.15 10.31
N PHE A 56 8.22 -2.22 11.10
CA PHE A 56 9.12 -3.37 10.95
C PHE A 56 8.36 -4.65 10.64
N THR A 57 8.93 -5.48 9.80
CA THR A 57 8.42 -6.83 9.54
C THR A 57 8.57 -7.68 10.80
N THR A 58 7.48 -8.32 11.24
CA THR A 58 7.47 -9.14 12.45
C THR A 58 6.85 -10.48 12.10
N GLN A 59 7.70 -11.43 11.64
CA GLN A 59 7.26 -12.72 11.12
C GLN A 59 7.00 -13.75 12.22
N GLY A 60 7.68 -13.63 13.36
CA GLY A 60 7.60 -14.56 14.46
C GLY A 60 7.90 -13.88 15.80
N VAL A 61 7.88 -14.70 16.85
CA VAL A 61 8.07 -14.24 18.23
C VAL A 61 9.46 -13.61 18.42
N ARG A 62 10.50 -14.10 17.75
CA ARG A 62 11.85 -13.56 17.87
C ARG A 62 11.95 -12.11 17.42
N GLU A 63 11.35 -11.79 16.25
CA GLU A 63 11.27 -10.42 15.76
C GLU A 63 10.41 -9.55 16.69
N ALA A 64 9.29 -10.08 17.20
CA ALA A 64 8.42 -9.38 18.13
C ALA A 64 9.16 -9.02 19.43
N GLU A 65 9.92 -9.96 20.00
CA GLU A 65 10.75 -9.71 21.18
C GLU A 65 11.89 -8.72 20.90
N ASN A 66 12.51 -8.79 19.71
CA ASN A 66 13.60 -7.90 19.35
C ASN A 66 13.15 -6.45 19.13
N MET A 67 11.86 -6.20 18.87
CA MET A 67 11.30 -4.84 18.86
C MET A 67 11.58 -4.08 20.16
N LYS A 68 11.62 -4.78 21.30
CA LYS A 68 12.02 -4.20 22.60
C LYS A 68 13.42 -3.61 22.55
N ASN A 69 14.38 -4.35 21.95
CA ASN A 69 15.78 -3.92 21.87
C ASN A 69 15.93 -2.73 20.91
N ILE A 70 15.25 -2.80 19.74
CA ILE A 70 15.24 -1.70 18.77
C ILE A 70 14.66 -0.43 19.41
N SER A 71 13.50 -0.53 20.08
CA SER A 71 12.85 0.59 20.77
C SER A 71 13.76 1.18 21.86
N ALA A 72 14.34 0.33 22.71
CA ALA A 72 15.22 0.78 23.79
C ALA A 72 16.45 1.53 23.25
N ARG A 73 17.07 1.03 22.17
CA ARG A 73 18.23 1.66 21.54
C ARG A 73 17.88 3.00 20.90
N LEU A 74 16.77 3.09 20.15
CA LEU A 74 16.29 4.34 19.58
C LEU A 74 16.01 5.39 20.66
N LYS A 75 15.32 5.01 21.75
CA LYS A 75 15.01 5.90 22.87
C LYS A 75 16.28 6.37 23.61
N ALA A 76 17.27 5.50 23.77
CA ALA A 76 18.57 5.87 24.35
C ALA A 76 19.33 6.91 23.50
N ASP A 77 19.13 6.88 22.19
CA ASP A 77 19.73 7.82 21.24
C ASP A 77 18.81 9.06 20.98
N GLY A 78 17.72 9.22 21.76
CA GLY A 78 16.82 10.38 21.72
C GLY A 78 15.68 10.31 20.69
N TYR A 79 15.50 9.18 20.03
CA TYR A 79 14.42 8.98 19.05
C TYR A 79 13.18 8.40 19.73
N MET A 80 12.09 9.19 19.74
CA MET A 80 10.82 8.83 20.41
C MET A 80 9.71 8.45 19.41
N THR A 81 10.04 8.29 18.14
CA THR A 81 9.10 7.96 17.08
C THR A 81 8.47 6.59 17.33
N PRO A 82 7.13 6.44 17.25
CA PRO A 82 6.45 5.18 17.47
C PRO A 82 6.87 4.10 16.48
N LEU A 83 7.05 2.88 17.01
CA LEU A 83 7.34 1.70 16.20
C LEU A 83 6.06 0.89 15.94
N VAL A 84 5.99 0.33 14.74
CA VAL A 84 4.86 -0.47 14.28
C VAL A 84 5.33 -1.88 13.93
N ALA A 85 4.81 -2.90 14.60
CA ALA A 85 5.03 -4.29 14.23
C ALA A 85 4.07 -4.72 13.12
N ASP A 86 4.60 -5.27 12.03
CA ASP A 86 3.82 -5.80 10.89
C ASP A 86 3.71 -7.31 10.99
N VAL A 87 2.64 -7.79 11.63
CA VAL A 87 2.43 -9.20 11.93
C VAL A 87 1.59 -9.87 10.86
N HIS A 88 2.01 -11.09 10.47
CA HIS A 88 1.30 -11.97 9.55
C HIS A 88 1.28 -13.40 10.09
N PHE A 89 0.21 -14.15 9.79
CA PHE A 89 0.00 -15.60 10.00
C PHE A 89 -0.10 -16.10 11.45
N THR A 90 0.41 -15.39 12.45
CA THR A 90 0.42 -15.89 13.83
C THR A 90 -0.13 -14.87 14.80
N ALA A 91 -1.31 -15.13 15.35
CA ALA A 91 -1.93 -14.30 16.38
C ALA A 91 -1.00 -14.13 17.60
N HIS A 92 -0.33 -15.20 18.04
CA HIS A 92 0.59 -15.16 19.17
C HIS A 92 1.76 -14.17 18.97
N THR A 93 2.26 -14.02 17.74
CA THR A 93 3.27 -12.99 17.44
C THR A 93 2.73 -11.59 17.66
N ALA A 94 1.43 -11.33 17.36
CA ALA A 94 0.79 -10.05 17.64
C ALA A 94 0.67 -9.79 19.15
N ASP A 95 0.35 -10.83 19.93
CA ASP A 95 0.26 -10.74 21.39
C ASP A 95 1.60 -10.33 22.02
N VAL A 96 2.71 -10.88 21.53
CA VAL A 96 4.06 -10.52 21.98
C VAL A 96 4.42 -9.11 21.52
N ALA A 97 4.20 -8.78 20.25
CA ALA A 97 4.54 -7.47 19.69
C ALA A 97 3.78 -6.32 20.38
N ALA A 98 2.52 -6.56 20.79
CA ALA A 98 1.71 -5.56 21.50
C ALA A 98 2.31 -5.12 22.84
N GLN A 99 3.22 -5.90 23.41
CA GLN A 99 3.89 -5.55 24.66
C GLN A 99 5.08 -4.60 24.47
N TYR A 100 5.58 -4.44 23.25
CA TYR A 100 6.85 -3.73 22.97
C TYR A 100 6.74 -2.64 21.91
N CYS A 101 5.60 -2.55 21.18
CA CYS A 101 5.39 -1.58 20.12
C CYS A 101 4.21 -0.66 20.44
N GLU A 102 4.29 0.57 19.98
CA GLU A 102 3.19 1.53 20.11
C GLU A 102 2.01 1.23 19.18
N LYS A 103 2.25 0.42 18.12
CA LYS A 103 1.18 -0.06 17.23
C LYS A 103 1.50 -1.44 16.66
N VAL A 104 0.49 -2.30 16.56
CA VAL A 104 0.58 -3.59 15.87
C VAL A 104 -0.34 -3.62 14.68
N ARG A 105 0.17 -4.01 13.51
CA ARG A 105 -0.67 -4.30 12.34
C ARG A 105 -0.96 -5.78 12.27
N ILE A 106 -2.24 -6.09 12.17
CA ILE A 106 -2.75 -7.43 11.88
C ILE A 106 -3.43 -7.43 10.51
N ASN A 107 -3.45 -8.59 9.84
CA ASN A 107 -4.11 -8.75 8.55
C ASN A 107 -5.29 -9.73 8.69
N PRO A 108 -6.53 -9.26 8.54
CA PRO A 108 -7.73 -10.12 8.62
C PRO A 108 -7.64 -11.38 7.76
N GLY A 109 -7.05 -11.27 6.57
CA GLY A 109 -6.95 -12.39 5.63
C GLY A 109 -6.06 -13.55 6.06
N ASN A 110 -5.23 -13.37 7.12
CA ASN A 110 -4.34 -14.42 7.62
C ASN A 110 -4.06 -14.36 9.13
N TYR A 111 -4.90 -13.66 9.88
CA TYR A 111 -4.76 -13.57 11.34
C TYR A 111 -5.32 -14.81 12.07
N VAL A 112 -6.47 -15.28 11.62
CA VAL A 112 -7.13 -16.49 12.12
C VAL A 112 -7.32 -17.49 10.99
N ASP A 113 -7.79 -17.02 9.84
CA ASP A 113 -7.92 -17.81 8.65
C ASP A 113 -6.52 -18.27 8.16
N PRO A 114 -6.39 -19.48 7.60
CA PRO A 114 -5.15 -19.88 6.95
C PRO A 114 -4.83 -18.94 5.78
N GLY A 115 -3.55 -18.80 5.47
CA GLY A 115 -3.11 -18.05 4.30
C GLY A 115 -3.81 -18.54 3.03
N ARG A 116 -4.08 -17.62 2.11
CA ARG A 116 -4.81 -17.88 0.86
C ARG A 116 -4.22 -19.05 0.08
N THR A 117 -5.05 -20.04 -0.24
CA THR A 117 -4.70 -21.23 -1.03
C THR A 117 -5.42 -21.28 -2.38
N PHE A 118 -6.25 -20.28 -2.70
CA PHE A 118 -7.08 -20.16 -3.91
C PHE A 118 -8.12 -21.30 -4.03
N LYS A 119 -8.56 -21.85 -2.91
CA LYS A 119 -9.63 -22.84 -2.86
C LYS A 119 -10.98 -22.19 -2.71
N HIS A 120 -11.98 -22.74 -3.39
CA HIS A 120 -13.37 -22.41 -3.14
C HIS A 120 -13.87 -23.23 -1.97
N LEU A 121 -14.47 -22.57 -0.99
CA LEU A 121 -15.03 -23.17 0.22
C LEU A 121 -16.55 -22.90 0.26
N GLU A 122 -17.32 -23.90 0.57
CA GLU A 122 -18.77 -23.75 0.73
C GLU A 122 -19.08 -23.69 2.22
N TYR A 123 -19.85 -22.68 2.63
CA TYR A 123 -20.32 -22.49 4.00
C TYR A 123 -21.83 -22.24 4.02
N THR A 124 -22.53 -22.92 4.91
CA THR A 124 -23.86 -22.46 5.33
C THR A 124 -23.72 -21.17 6.16
N ASP A 125 -24.83 -20.48 6.43
CA ASP A 125 -24.79 -19.27 7.27
C ASP A 125 -24.38 -19.60 8.71
N GLU A 126 -24.75 -20.77 9.22
CA GLU A 126 -24.38 -21.25 10.56
C GLU A 126 -22.87 -21.57 10.62
N GLU A 127 -22.33 -22.23 9.59
CA GLU A 127 -20.90 -22.53 9.52
C GLU A 127 -20.08 -21.24 9.40
N TYR A 128 -20.55 -20.26 8.62
CA TYR A 128 -19.89 -18.97 8.49
C TYR A 128 -19.89 -18.22 9.82
N ALA A 129 -21.03 -18.22 10.54
CA ALA A 129 -21.12 -17.62 11.88
C ALA A 129 -20.14 -18.26 12.87
N ALA A 130 -19.96 -19.60 12.80
CA ALA A 130 -18.98 -20.29 13.63
C ALA A 130 -17.52 -19.88 13.32
N GLU A 131 -17.20 -19.54 12.06
CA GLU A 131 -15.89 -18.97 11.71
C GLU A 131 -15.71 -17.57 12.32
N LEU A 132 -16.74 -16.73 12.33
CA LEU A 132 -16.69 -15.41 13.00
C LEU A 132 -16.45 -15.54 14.50
N GLU A 133 -17.07 -16.54 15.17
CA GLU A 133 -16.80 -16.82 16.58
C GLU A 133 -15.33 -17.23 16.83
N LYS A 134 -14.71 -17.96 15.90
CA LYS A 134 -13.28 -18.31 16.00
C LYS A 134 -12.41 -17.06 15.92
N ILE A 135 -12.77 -16.10 15.03
CA ILE A 135 -12.08 -14.81 14.94
C ILE A 135 -12.19 -14.08 16.27
N GLU A 136 -13.39 -13.97 16.82
CA GLU A 136 -13.63 -13.29 18.10
C GLU A 136 -12.84 -13.92 19.25
N LYS A 137 -12.87 -15.24 19.38
CA LYS A 137 -12.10 -15.99 20.39
C LYS A 137 -10.58 -15.74 20.34
N LYS A 138 -10.04 -15.40 19.18
CA LYS A 138 -8.62 -15.06 19.01
C LYS A 138 -8.34 -13.57 19.18
N LEU A 139 -9.28 -12.71 18.74
CA LEU A 139 -9.08 -11.27 18.71
C LEU A 139 -9.28 -10.62 20.07
N VAL A 140 -10.27 -11.07 20.86
CA VAL A 140 -10.58 -10.49 22.18
C VAL A 140 -9.39 -10.57 23.16
N PRO A 141 -8.68 -11.70 23.32
CA PRO A 141 -7.46 -11.75 24.14
C PRO A 141 -6.39 -10.76 23.67
N PHE A 142 -6.16 -10.63 22.36
CA PHE A 142 -5.22 -9.68 21.81
C PHE A 142 -5.63 -8.22 22.09
N ILE A 143 -6.92 -7.88 21.96
CA ILE A 143 -7.45 -6.55 22.32
C ILE A 143 -7.16 -6.24 23.80
N ASN A 144 -7.35 -7.21 24.69
CA ASN A 144 -7.06 -7.01 26.11
C ASN A 144 -5.57 -6.76 26.39
N ILE A 145 -4.67 -7.42 25.67
CA ILE A 145 -3.22 -7.11 25.75
C ILE A 145 -2.97 -5.69 25.24
N CYS A 146 -3.56 -5.30 24.13
CA CYS A 146 -3.43 -3.94 23.59
C CYS A 146 -3.92 -2.88 24.58
N LYS A 147 -5.09 -3.11 25.25
CA LYS A 147 -5.59 -2.23 26.30
C LYS A 147 -4.60 -2.11 27.48
N ALA A 148 -4.03 -3.23 27.92
CA ALA A 148 -3.09 -3.27 29.04
C ALA A 148 -1.77 -2.55 28.75
N HIS A 149 -1.33 -2.54 27.49
CA HIS A 149 -0.06 -1.95 27.08
C HIS A 149 -0.20 -0.61 26.33
N HIS A 150 -1.42 -0.09 26.19
CA HIS A 150 -1.74 1.13 25.43
C HIS A 150 -1.22 1.06 23.97
N THR A 151 -1.38 -0.10 23.36
CA THR A 151 -0.91 -0.37 22.01
C THR A 151 -2.05 -0.22 21.02
N ALA A 152 -1.91 0.68 20.06
CA ALA A 152 -2.88 0.83 18.98
C ALA A 152 -2.84 -0.36 18.01
N VAL A 153 -3.94 -0.60 17.32
CA VAL A 153 -4.04 -1.66 16.32
C VAL A 153 -4.28 -1.07 14.93
N ARG A 154 -3.56 -1.55 13.91
CA ARG A 154 -3.94 -1.31 12.53
C ARG A 154 -4.52 -2.58 11.91
N ILE A 155 -5.77 -2.52 11.53
CA ILE A 155 -6.39 -3.53 10.67
C ILE A 155 -5.95 -3.26 9.24
N GLY A 156 -5.08 -4.11 8.73
CA GLY A 156 -4.45 -3.91 7.43
C GLY A 156 -4.88 -4.96 6.42
N VAL A 157 -5.92 -4.67 5.63
CA VAL A 157 -6.38 -5.54 4.56
C VAL A 157 -5.57 -5.27 3.29
N ASN A 158 -5.00 -6.31 2.71
CA ASN A 158 -4.41 -6.29 1.39
C ASN A 158 -5.28 -7.11 0.44
N HIS A 159 -5.63 -6.57 -0.70
CA HIS A 159 -6.41 -7.26 -1.73
C HIS A 159 -5.83 -8.64 -2.07
N GLY A 160 -4.52 -8.71 -2.24
CA GLY A 160 -3.82 -9.95 -2.58
C GLY A 160 -3.81 -11.04 -1.51
N SER A 161 -4.16 -10.72 -0.25
CA SER A 161 -4.11 -11.67 0.88
C SER A 161 -5.46 -11.88 1.56
N LEU A 162 -6.57 -11.68 0.87
CA LEU A 162 -7.90 -12.05 1.37
C LEU A 162 -7.96 -13.55 1.63
N SER A 163 -8.65 -13.97 2.69
CA SER A 163 -8.84 -15.39 3.00
C SER A 163 -9.72 -16.10 1.96
N ASP A 164 -9.52 -17.41 1.80
CA ASP A 164 -10.38 -18.22 0.93
C ASP A 164 -11.85 -18.18 1.39
N ARG A 165 -12.12 -18.01 2.68
CA ARG A 165 -13.47 -17.83 3.26
C ARG A 165 -14.17 -16.59 2.71
N ILE A 166 -13.50 -15.44 2.74
CA ILE A 166 -14.03 -14.17 2.19
C ILE A 166 -14.20 -14.29 0.67
N MET A 167 -13.18 -14.82 -0.01
CA MET A 167 -13.21 -14.99 -1.47
C MET A 167 -14.34 -15.90 -1.94
N SER A 168 -14.65 -16.95 -1.17
CA SER A 168 -15.70 -17.90 -1.52
C SER A 168 -17.10 -17.32 -1.32
N ARG A 169 -17.29 -16.49 -0.28
CA ARG A 169 -18.61 -15.91 0.04
C ARG A 169 -18.91 -14.62 -0.74
N TYR A 170 -17.92 -13.74 -0.91
CA TYR A 170 -18.11 -12.40 -1.48
C TYR A 170 -17.41 -12.21 -2.84
N GLY A 171 -16.55 -13.15 -3.24
CA GLY A 171 -15.77 -13.05 -4.47
C GLY A 171 -14.59 -12.07 -4.34
N ASP A 172 -13.92 -11.85 -5.47
CA ASP A 172 -12.84 -10.85 -5.63
C ASP A 172 -13.44 -9.48 -5.93
N THR A 173 -14.13 -8.90 -4.96
CA THR A 173 -14.93 -7.69 -5.10
C THR A 173 -14.57 -6.66 -4.03
N PRO A 174 -14.84 -5.36 -4.26
CA PRO A 174 -14.71 -4.34 -3.23
C PRO A 174 -15.49 -4.66 -1.96
N GLU A 175 -16.68 -5.25 -2.09
CA GLU A 175 -17.54 -5.66 -0.98
C GLU A 175 -16.87 -6.73 -0.11
N GLY A 176 -16.23 -7.72 -0.72
CA GLY A 176 -15.48 -8.76 -0.02
C GLY A 176 -14.28 -8.19 0.73
N ILE A 177 -13.56 -7.24 0.13
CA ILE A 177 -12.43 -6.57 0.77
C ILE A 177 -12.91 -5.75 1.98
N VAL A 178 -14.01 -5.02 1.85
CA VAL A 178 -14.63 -4.23 2.93
C VAL A 178 -15.12 -5.16 4.04
N GLU A 179 -15.82 -6.22 3.73
CA GLU A 179 -16.37 -7.14 4.74
C GLU A 179 -15.25 -7.83 5.53
N SER A 180 -14.14 -8.20 4.88
CA SER A 180 -12.94 -8.70 5.58
C SER A 180 -12.45 -7.75 6.67
N CYS A 181 -12.61 -6.44 6.48
CA CYS A 181 -12.29 -5.43 7.48
C CYS A 181 -13.40 -5.30 8.53
N MET A 182 -14.67 -5.21 8.09
CA MET A 182 -15.82 -4.94 8.95
C MET A 182 -16.07 -6.05 9.98
N GLU A 183 -15.80 -7.31 9.64
CA GLU A 183 -15.87 -8.43 10.60
C GLU A 183 -15.01 -8.16 11.84
N PHE A 184 -13.80 -7.64 11.64
CA PHE A 184 -12.90 -7.28 12.75
C PHE A 184 -13.36 -6.00 13.46
N LEU A 185 -13.77 -4.97 12.72
CA LEU A 185 -14.19 -3.69 13.30
C LEU A 185 -15.38 -3.84 14.23
N ARG A 186 -16.36 -4.68 13.86
CA ARG A 186 -17.52 -4.94 14.72
C ARG A 186 -17.11 -5.57 16.07
N ILE A 187 -16.03 -6.37 16.09
CA ILE A 187 -15.49 -6.93 17.35
C ILE A 187 -14.80 -5.82 18.15
N PHE A 188 -13.92 -5.01 17.53
CA PHE A 188 -13.27 -3.88 18.21
C PHE A 188 -14.27 -2.91 18.83
N ARG A 189 -15.37 -2.61 18.13
CA ARG A 189 -16.46 -1.77 18.64
C ARG A 189 -17.16 -2.40 19.84
N ARG A 190 -17.50 -3.70 19.79
CA ARG A 190 -18.09 -4.41 20.94
C ARG A 190 -17.19 -4.41 22.16
N GLU A 191 -15.91 -4.56 21.94
CA GLU A 191 -14.88 -4.51 22.97
C GLU A 191 -14.55 -3.09 23.45
N GLN A 192 -15.16 -2.04 22.90
CA GLN A 192 -14.89 -0.64 23.25
C GLN A 192 -13.39 -0.29 23.17
N PHE A 193 -12.77 -0.65 22.04
CA PHE A 193 -11.38 -0.36 21.76
C PHE A 193 -11.29 0.57 20.54
N ASP A 194 -10.92 1.84 20.79
CA ASP A 194 -10.98 2.91 19.79
C ASP A 194 -9.61 3.25 19.16
N ASP A 195 -8.48 2.81 19.76
CA ASP A 195 -7.15 3.04 19.20
C ASP A 195 -6.89 2.14 17.98
N VAL A 196 -7.77 2.26 16.98
CA VAL A 196 -7.78 1.48 15.76
C VAL A 196 -7.54 2.37 14.55
N VAL A 197 -6.62 1.98 13.68
CA VAL A 197 -6.37 2.56 12.36
C VAL A 197 -6.68 1.51 11.30
N ILE A 198 -7.24 1.90 10.17
CA ILE A 198 -7.61 0.95 9.13
C ILE A 198 -6.82 1.23 7.86
N SER A 199 -6.45 0.18 7.13
CA SER A 199 -5.96 0.33 5.77
C SER A 199 -6.51 -0.75 4.86
N ILE A 200 -6.96 -0.33 3.67
CA ILE A 200 -7.15 -1.21 2.53
C ILE A 200 -6.12 -0.83 1.48
N LYS A 201 -5.37 -1.81 1.01
CA LYS A 201 -4.31 -1.61 0.02
C LYS A 201 -4.44 -2.58 -1.13
N ALA A 202 -4.16 -2.09 -2.32
CA ALA A 202 -4.05 -2.86 -3.54
C ALA A 202 -2.97 -2.25 -4.45
N SER A 203 -2.41 -3.02 -5.35
CA SER A 203 -1.51 -2.55 -6.41
C SER A 203 -2.29 -1.85 -7.54
N ASN A 204 -3.57 -2.18 -7.69
CA ASN A 204 -4.51 -1.53 -8.61
C ASN A 204 -5.14 -0.30 -7.95
N THR A 205 -4.86 0.88 -8.46
CA THR A 205 -5.33 2.16 -7.91
C THR A 205 -6.85 2.29 -7.92
N VAL A 206 -7.52 1.78 -8.97
CA VAL A 206 -8.99 1.80 -9.08
C VAL A 206 -9.60 0.96 -7.97
N VAL A 207 -9.13 -0.28 -7.80
CA VAL A 207 -9.59 -1.18 -6.71
C VAL A 207 -9.35 -0.52 -5.35
N MET A 208 -8.16 0.03 -5.11
CA MET A 208 -7.83 0.67 -3.84
C MET A 208 -8.76 1.85 -3.52
N VAL A 209 -8.93 2.78 -4.45
CA VAL A 209 -9.72 3.99 -4.24
C VAL A 209 -11.20 3.66 -4.07
N THR A 210 -11.78 2.84 -4.96
CA THR A 210 -13.19 2.47 -4.88
C THR A 210 -13.52 1.70 -3.60
N THR A 211 -12.63 0.80 -3.18
CA THR A 211 -12.82 0.01 -1.95
C THR A 211 -12.68 0.87 -0.69
N VAL A 212 -11.74 1.83 -0.64
CA VAL A 212 -11.63 2.73 0.51
C VAL A 212 -12.86 3.63 0.62
N ARG A 213 -13.38 4.15 -0.49
CA ARG A 213 -14.65 4.91 -0.50
C ARG A 213 -15.82 4.06 -0.01
N LEU A 214 -15.91 2.81 -0.46
CA LEU A 214 -16.93 1.88 0.00
C LEU A 214 -16.80 1.58 1.48
N LEU A 215 -15.58 1.38 1.99
CA LEU A 215 -15.32 1.20 3.42
C LEU A 215 -15.81 2.40 4.24
N VAL A 216 -15.49 3.62 3.81
CA VAL A 216 -15.97 4.85 4.48
C VAL A 216 -17.50 4.84 4.56
N LYS A 217 -18.18 4.61 3.43
CA LYS A 217 -19.63 4.56 3.38
C LYS A 217 -20.22 3.46 4.31
N THR A 218 -19.59 2.29 4.34
CA THR A 218 -20.04 1.16 5.17
C THR A 218 -19.84 1.44 6.65
N MET A 219 -18.68 2.01 7.02
CA MET A 219 -18.42 2.41 8.40
C MET A 219 -19.38 3.49 8.88
N ASP A 220 -19.61 4.53 8.06
CA ASP A 220 -20.55 5.61 8.41
C ASP A 220 -21.98 5.09 8.58
N ALA A 221 -22.40 4.11 7.78
CA ALA A 221 -23.71 3.46 7.94
C ALA A 221 -23.84 2.65 9.23
N GLU A 222 -22.74 2.18 9.81
CA GLU A 222 -22.68 1.49 11.09
C GLU A 222 -22.21 2.41 12.25
N ASP A 223 -22.19 3.74 12.05
CA ASP A 223 -21.72 4.73 13.03
C ASP A 223 -20.30 4.44 13.54
N MET A 224 -19.38 4.12 12.61
CA MET A 224 -17.97 3.90 12.86
C MET A 224 -17.15 4.93 12.06
N HIS A 225 -16.23 5.63 12.73
CA HIS A 225 -15.46 6.73 12.11
C HIS A 225 -13.95 6.57 12.31
N TYR A 226 -13.45 5.34 12.27
CA TYR A 226 -12.04 5.07 12.50
C TYR A 226 -11.12 5.77 11.46
N PRO A 227 -9.92 6.20 11.88
CA PRO A 227 -8.95 6.82 10.99
C PRO A 227 -8.36 5.85 9.96
N LEU A 228 -8.02 6.39 8.80
CA LEU A 228 -7.59 5.63 7.63
C LEU A 228 -6.11 5.86 7.31
N HIS A 229 -5.39 4.76 7.07
CA HIS A 229 -4.03 4.74 6.56
C HIS A 229 -4.04 4.39 5.06
N LEU A 230 -3.67 5.35 4.22
CA LEU A 230 -3.69 5.18 2.77
C LEU A 230 -2.34 4.70 2.23
N GLY A 231 -2.38 3.96 1.13
CA GLY A 231 -1.20 3.55 0.40
C GLY A 231 -1.53 2.65 -0.78
N VAL A 232 -0.83 2.85 -1.89
CA VAL A 232 -0.82 1.93 -3.02
C VAL A 232 0.32 0.94 -2.79
N THR A 233 0.03 -0.37 -2.84
CA THR A 233 1.08 -1.39 -2.74
C THR A 233 1.76 -1.59 -4.09
N GLU A 234 3.01 -2.02 -4.07
CA GLU A 234 3.77 -2.38 -5.26
C GLU A 234 3.70 -1.28 -6.35
N ALA A 235 3.88 -0.02 -5.93
CA ALA A 235 3.78 1.12 -6.84
C ALA A 235 4.92 1.18 -7.86
N GLY A 236 6.04 0.53 -7.57
CA GLY A 236 7.24 0.55 -8.40
C GLY A 236 8.26 1.57 -7.92
N GLU A 237 9.11 2.05 -8.80
CA GLU A 237 10.21 2.98 -8.51
C GLU A 237 10.16 4.21 -9.41
N GLY A 238 10.99 5.21 -9.11
CA GLY A 238 11.18 6.40 -9.93
C GLY A 238 9.90 7.20 -10.13
N GLU A 239 9.75 7.81 -11.30
CA GLU A 239 8.59 8.63 -11.64
C GLU A 239 7.29 7.84 -11.64
N ASP A 240 7.30 6.60 -12.15
CA ASP A 240 6.10 5.77 -12.25
C ASP A 240 5.50 5.43 -10.89
N GLY A 241 6.36 5.07 -9.91
CA GLY A 241 5.93 4.78 -8.55
C GLY A 241 5.34 6.01 -7.86
N ARG A 242 5.94 7.19 -8.08
CA ARG A 242 5.48 8.47 -7.55
C ARG A 242 4.13 8.87 -8.16
N ILE A 243 4.00 8.80 -9.47
CA ILE A 243 2.76 9.11 -10.20
C ILE A 243 1.65 8.14 -9.77
N LYS A 244 1.91 6.84 -9.70
CA LYS A 244 0.93 5.84 -9.27
C LYS A 244 0.45 6.07 -7.84
N SER A 245 1.37 6.43 -6.94
CA SER A 245 1.04 6.80 -5.56
C SER A 245 0.21 8.09 -5.51
N ALA A 246 0.56 9.10 -6.30
CA ALA A 246 -0.17 10.37 -6.37
C ALA A 246 -1.58 10.19 -6.95
N VAL A 247 -1.77 9.35 -7.98
CA VAL A 247 -3.09 9.01 -8.53
C VAL A 247 -3.96 8.32 -7.47
N GLY A 248 -3.44 7.31 -6.78
CA GLY A 248 -4.24 6.53 -5.82
C GLY A 248 -4.45 7.24 -4.49
N ILE A 249 -3.37 7.64 -3.82
CA ILE A 249 -3.44 8.33 -2.52
C ILE A 249 -4.03 9.73 -2.71
N GLY A 250 -3.59 10.46 -3.74
CA GLY A 250 -4.04 11.81 -4.02
C GLY A 250 -5.54 11.90 -4.32
N ALA A 251 -6.11 10.90 -5.02
CA ALA A 251 -7.55 10.84 -5.25
C ALA A 251 -8.35 10.90 -3.94
N LEU A 252 -7.94 10.12 -2.94
CA LEU A 252 -8.61 10.07 -1.64
C LEU A 252 -8.31 11.31 -0.79
N LEU A 253 -7.05 11.78 -0.76
CA LEU A 253 -6.67 12.98 -0.01
C LEU A 253 -7.43 14.23 -0.50
N THR A 254 -7.61 14.40 -1.81
CA THR A 254 -8.39 15.51 -2.39
C THR A 254 -9.89 15.39 -2.14
N GLU A 255 -10.38 14.24 -1.67
CA GLU A 255 -11.74 14.02 -1.20
C GLU A 255 -11.88 14.18 0.32
N GLY A 256 -10.79 14.52 1.01
CA GLY A 256 -10.76 14.65 2.45
C GLY A 256 -10.66 13.31 3.20
N ILE A 257 -10.33 12.21 2.51
CA ILE A 257 -10.19 10.88 3.09
C ILE A 257 -8.71 10.59 3.34
N GLY A 258 -8.37 10.23 4.59
CA GLY A 258 -7.02 9.81 4.98
C GLY A 258 -6.45 10.58 6.17
N ASP A 259 -5.88 9.84 7.11
CA ASP A 259 -5.35 10.33 8.38
C ASP A 259 -3.87 10.00 8.56
N THR A 260 -3.40 9.02 7.84
CA THR A 260 -1.97 8.67 7.72
C THR A 260 -1.72 8.03 6.36
N ILE A 261 -0.51 8.19 5.84
CA ILE A 261 -0.16 7.66 4.52
C ILE A 261 1.19 6.94 4.52
N ARG A 262 1.36 6.01 3.57
CA ARG A 262 2.66 5.51 3.14
C ARG A 262 2.73 5.47 1.63
N VAL A 263 3.70 6.15 1.06
CA VAL A 263 4.16 5.89 -0.31
C VAL A 263 5.03 4.64 -0.30
N SER A 264 4.83 3.72 -1.24
CA SER A 264 5.58 2.45 -1.29
C SER A 264 6.41 2.41 -2.57
N LEU A 265 7.70 2.70 -2.46
CA LEU A 265 8.64 2.72 -3.58
C LEU A 265 9.62 1.54 -3.47
N SER A 266 10.03 0.99 -4.61
CA SER A 266 11.10 -0.02 -4.70
C SER A 266 12.49 0.68 -4.63
N GLU A 267 12.65 1.56 -3.64
CA GLU A 267 13.81 2.40 -3.34
C GLU A 267 14.16 2.27 -1.85
N GLU A 268 15.21 2.97 -1.38
CA GLU A 268 15.47 3.05 0.05
C GLU A 268 14.29 3.71 0.79
N PRO A 269 13.87 3.20 1.96
CA PRO A 269 12.62 3.61 2.59
C PRO A 269 12.58 5.09 3.00
N GLU A 270 13.71 5.72 3.27
CA GLU A 270 13.80 7.17 3.53
C GLU A 270 13.40 8.01 2.31
N CYS A 271 13.54 7.50 1.09
CA CYS A 271 13.11 8.19 -0.15
C CYS A 271 11.59 8.32 -0.26
N GLU A 272 10.81 7.48 0.45
CA GLU A 272 9.35 7.55 0.47
C GLU A 272 8.85 8.83 1.18
N ILE A 273 9.58 9.31 2.20
CA ILE A 273 9.14 10.36 3.12
C ILE A 273 8.97 11.73 2.44
N PRO A 274 9.93 12.26 1.66
CA PRO A 274 9.74 13.54 0.98
C PRO A 274 8.57 13.52 0.00
N VAL A 275 8.37 12.41 -0.70
CA VAL A 275 7.23 12.25 -1.63
C VAL A 275 5.91 12.26 -0.87
N ALA A 276 5.82 11.50 0.22
CA ALA A 276 4.63 11.47 1.07
C ALA A 276 4.32 12.85 1.65
N ARG A 277 5.34 13.60 2.11
CA ARG A 277 5.16 14.97 2.61
C ARG A 277 4.63 15.89 1.52
N LYS A 278 5.20 15.85 0.32
CA LYS A 278 4.70 16.63 -0.81
C LYS A 278 3.22 16.33 -1.12
N LEU A 279 2.81 15.05 -1.12
CA LEU A 279 1.40 14.71 -1.34
C LEU A 279 0.48 15.34 -0.30
N VAL A 280 0.87 15.38 0.98
CA VAL A 280 0.07 16.02 2.03
C VAL A 280 0.05 17.54 1.87
N ASP A 281 1.20 18.16 1.63
CA ASP A 281 1.32 19.62 1.55
C ASP A 281 0.61 20.18 0.31
N LEU A 282 0.48 19.40 -0.75
CA LEU A 282 -0.18 19.79 -2.01
C LEU A 282 -1.71 19.69 -1.97
N ILE A 283 -2.32 19.10 -0.93
CA ILE A 283 -3.79 18.91 -0.86
C ILE A 283 -4.57 20.18 -1.15
N PRO A 284 -4.30 21.34 -0.51
CA PRO A 284 -5.12 22.55 -0.73
C PRO A 284 -5.09 23.04 -2.18
N GLU A 285 -3.90 22.99 -2.80
CA GLU A 285 -3.75 23.40 -4.20
C GLU A 285 -4.37 22.39 -5.16
N CYS A 286 -4.17 21.10 -4.90
CA CYS A 286 -4.73 20.03 -5.75
C CYS A 286 -6.26 19.96 -5.67
N ASN A 287 -6.88 20.35 -4.55
CA ASN A 287 -8.33 20.50 -4.48
C ASN A 287 -8.84 21.53 -5.48
N ARG A 288 -8.20 22.71 -5.56
CA ARG A 288 -8.55 23.75 -6.54
C ARG A 288 -8.29 23.26 -7.97
N LEU A 289 -7.11 22.68 -8.23
CA LEU A 289 -6.77 22.16 -9.55
C LEU A 289 -7.72 21.04 -10.00
N ARG A 290 -8.25 20.24 -9.08
CA ARG A 290 -9.25 19.20 -9.39
C ARG A 290 -10.57 19.83 -9.84
N GLU A 291 -11.04 20.89 -9.18
CA GLU A 291 -12.25 21.62 -9.58
C GLU A 291 -12.06 22.23 -11.00
N GLU A 292 -10.89 22.82 -11.26
CA GLU A 292 -10.53 23.36 -12.58
C GLU A 292 -10.46 22.26 -13.66
N ALA A 293 -9.82 21.11 -13.32
CA ALA A 293 -9.73 19.95 -14.21
C ALA A 293 -11.13 19.38 -14.54
N GLU A 294 -12.01 19.26 -13.55
CA GLU A 294 -13.39 18.80 -13.75
C GLU A 294 -14.19 19.75 -14.65
N ALA A 295 -14.07 21.07 -14.40
CA ALA A 295 -14.72 22.08 -15.22
C ALA A 295 -14.18 22.15 -16.66
N SER A 296 -12.96 21.67 -16.91
CA SER A 296 -12.33 21.65 -18.24
C SER A 296 -12.77 20.49 -19.11
N ILE A 297 -13.52 19.52 -18.58
CA ILE A 297 -13.88 18.28 -19.31
C ILE A 297 -14.71 18.63 -20.56
N LYS A 298 -14.13 18.29 -21.73
CA LYS A 298 -14.79 18.44 -23.03
C LYS A 298 -14.37 17.29 -23.95
N ASP A 299 -15.30 16.72 -24.68
CA ASP A 299 -15.05 15.63 -25.64
C ASP A 299 -14.21 14.48 -25.04
N ASP A 300 -14.58 14.06 -23.81
CA ASP A 300 -13.91 13.01 -23.04
C ASP A 300 -12.44 13.34 -22.66
N THR A 301 -12.08 14.62 -22.65
CA THR A 301 -10.72 15.11 -22.40
C THR A 301 -10.69 16.08 -21.24
N ILE A 302 -9.83 15.80 -20.23
CA ILE A 302 -9.43 16.79 -19.23
C ILE A 302 -8.30 17.63 -19.82
N THR A 303 -8.39 18.95 -19.71
CA THR A 303 -7.28 19.86 -20.00
C THR A 303 -6.87 20.58 -18.71
N LEU A 304 -5.69 20.25 -18.20
CA LEU A 304 -5.16 20.81 -16.97
C LEU A 304 -3.97 21.72 -17.26
N THR A 305 -4.06 22.98 -16.83
CA THR A 305 -2.97 23.96 -16.90
C THR A 305 -2.45 24.22 -15.50
N LEU A 306 -1.14 24.03 -15.26
CA LEU A 306 -0.54 24.20 -13.93
C LEU A 306 0.91 24.68 -13.98
N ASP A 307 1.41 25.11 -12.82
CA ASP A 307 2.81 25.43 -12.58
C ASP A 307 3.32 24.78 -11.29
N ALA A 308 4.64 24.68 -11.15
CA ALA A 308 5.28 24.09 -9.97
C ALA A 308 6.73 24.55 -9.81
N PRO A 309 7.31 24.48 -8.60
CA PRO A 309 8.71 24.85 -8.37
C PRO A 309 9.71 23.89 -9.00
N ASP A 310 9.35 22.62 -9.18
CA ASP A 310 10.18 21.57 -9.78
C ASP A 310 9.33 20.55 -10.55
N TRP A 311 9.97 19.70 -11.36
CA TRP A 311 9.30 18.74 -12.23
C TRP A 311 8.55 17.66 -11.45
N GLU A 312 9.13 17.14 -10.35
CA GLU A 312 8.45 16.14 -9.50
C GLU A 312 7.17 16.72 -8.92
N THR A 313 7.22 17.95 -8.38
CA THR A 313 6.03 18.63 -7.86
C THR A 313 4.97 18.87 -8.95
N PHE A 314 5.41 19.20 -10.18
CA PHE A 314 4.52 19.33 -11.33
C PHE A 314 3.79 18.02 -11.63
N GLN A 315 4.51 16.90 -11.67
CA GLN A 315 3.96 15.57 -11.89
C GLN A 315 2.98 15.15 -10.79
N LEU A 316 3.34 15.37 -9.52
CA LEU A 316 2.47 15.03 -8.38
C LEU A 316 1.17 15.86 -8.39
N LYS A 317 1.25 17.17 -8.67
CA LYS A 317 0.05 18.02 -8.80
C LYS A 317 -0.88 17.54 -9.90
N ALA A 318 -0.33 17.26 -11.10
CA ALA A 318 -1.12 16.77 -12.22
C ALA A 318 -1.83 15.45 -11.88
N ALA A 319 -1.09 14.51 -11.28
CA ALA A 319 -1.60 13.20 -10.90
C ALA A 319 -2.68 13.27 -9.80
N MET A 320 -2.46 14.08 -8.76
CA MET A 320 -3.44 14.26 -7.68
C MET A 320 -4.72 14.95 -8.15
N ALA A 321 -4.59 15.99 -8.97
CA ALA A 321 -5.74 16.77 -9.44
C ALA A 321 -6.64 15.98 -10.39
N THR A 322 -6.08 15.07 -11.18
CA THR A 322 -6.82 14.32 -12.21
C THR A 322 -7.14 12.88 -11.82
N GLY A 323 -6.45 12.32 -10.83
CA GLY A 323 -6.52 10.92 -10.47
C GLY A 323 -7.95 10.43 -10.16
N ALA A 324 -8.69 11.13 -9.28
CA ALA A 324 -10.07 10.78 -8.95
C ALA A 324 -11.00 10.83 -10.19
N LEU A 325 -10.89 11.89 -11.00
CA LEU A 325 -11.70 12.07 -12.20
C LEU A 325 -11.50 10.95 -13.22
N LEU A 326 -10.25 10.52 -13.40
CA LEU A 326 -9.87 9.44 -14.30
C LEU A 326 -10.30 8.06 -13.75
N ILE A 327 -10.14 7.81 -12.46
CA ILE A 327 -10.60 6.58 -11.80
C ILE A 327 -12.12 6.46 -11.95
N ASP A 328 -12.87 7.55 -11.80
CA ASP A 328 -14.32 7.60 -11.93
C ASP A 328 -14.80 7.60 -13.39
N ARG A 329 -13.88 7.53 -14.36
CA ARG A 329 -14.22 7.57 -15.80
C ARG A 329 -15.00 8.81 -16.22
N LYS A 330 -14.79 9.95 -15.54
CA LYS A 330 -15.35 11.25 -15.99
C LYS A 330 -14.72 11.74 -17.29
N ALA A 331 -13.50 11.28 -17.58
CA ALA A 331 -12.83 11.40 -18.87
C ALA A 331 -11.86 10.23 -19.06
N THR A 332 -11.48 9.94 -20.30
CA THR A 332 -10.49 8.91 -20.66
C THR A 332 -9.26 9.47 -21.36
N LYS A 333 -9.23 10.79 -21.58
CA LYS A 333 -8.10 11.50 -22.20
C LYS A 333 -7.64 12.62 -21.27
N LEU A 334 -6.34 12.88 -21.30
CA LEU A 334 -5.70 13.90 -20.47
C LEU A 334 -4.72 14.72 -21.28
N ASN A 335 -4.86 16.04 -21.23
CA ASN A 335 -3.95 17.01 -21.80
C ASN A 335 -3.41 17.89 -20.69
N ILE A 336 -2.08 17.89 -20.49
CA ILE A 336 -1.40 18.67 -19.46
C ILE A 336 -0.61 19.78 -20.14
N LEU A 337 -0.78 21.00 -19.67
CA LEU A 337 -0.13 22.19 -20.19
C LEU A 337 0.58 22.95 -19.06
N PRO A 338 1.79 23.47 -19.31
CA PRO A 338 2.41 24.41 -18.39
C PRO A 338 1.68 25.76 -18.43
N ALA A 339 1.54 26.41 -17.28
CA ALA A 339 0.98 27.76 -17.21
C ALA A 339 1.86 28.77 -17.97
N SER A 340 1.24 29.82 -18.48
CA SER A 340 1.96 30.92 -19.14
C SER A 340 2.97 31.55 -18.16
N GLY A 341 4.23 31.65 -18.56
CA GLY A 341 5.31 32.15 -17.72
C GLY A 341 5.97 31.11 -16.82
N SER A 342 5.46 29.86 -16.80
CA SER A 342 6.12 28.75 -16.13
C SER A 342 7.49 28.47 -16.76
N LYS A 343 8.47 28.11 -15.92
CA LYS A 343 9.79 27.64 -16.41
C LYS A 343 9.70 26.37 -17.26
N PHE A 344 8.61 25.64 -17.19
CA PHE A 344 8.34 24.46 -18.00
C PHE A 344 7.79 24.78 -19.39
N PHE A 345 7.45 26.03 -19.67
CA PHE A 345 6.88 26.43 -20.95
C PHE A 345 7.83 26.19 -22.15
N THR A 346 9.14 26.16 -21.90
CA THR A 346 10.17 25.88 -22.91
C THR A 346 10.50 24.39 -23.08
N LEU A 347 9.89 23.51 -22.25
CA LEU A 347 10.10 22.08 -22.36
C LEU A 347 9.43 21.49 -23.60
N HIS A 348 10.00 20.41 -24.11
CA HIS A 348 9.45 19.71 -25.25
C HIS A 348 8.07 19.09 -24.91
N SER A 349 7.10 19.25 -25.80
CA SER A 349 5.70 18.79 -25.60
C SER A 349 5.58 17.30 -25.30
N SER A 350 6.53 16.49 -25.79
CA SER A 350 6.57 15.04 -25.51
C SER A 350 6.65 14.69 -24.02
N LEU A 351 7.25 15.57 -23.18
CA LEU A 351 7.32 15.35 -21.73
C LEU A 351 5.91 15.38 -21.09
N PHE A 352 5.08 16.33 -21.51
CA PHE A 352 3.70 16.46 -21.01
C PHE A 352 2.83 15.32 -21.52
N THR A 353 3.03 14.88 -22.77
CA THR A 353 2.37 13.71 -23.32
C THR A 353 2.74 12.44 -22.55
N SER A 354 4.05 12.24 -22.26
CA SER A 354 4.52 11.11 -21.45
C SER A 354 3.96 11.13 -20.04
N LEU A 355 3.85 12.31 -19.43
CA LEU A 355 3.22 12.46 -18.11
C LEU A 355 1.72 12.12 -18.15
N SER A 356 1.00 12.63 -19.16
CA SER A 356 -0.41 12.28 -19.37
C SER A 356 -0.61 10.78 -19.53
N ASP A 357 0.22 10.13 -20.35
CA ASP A 357 0.19 8.67 -20.55
C ASP A 357 0.50 7.89 -19.26
N ALA A 358 1.46 8.34 -18.46
CA ALA A 358 1.79 7.72 -17.17
C ALA A 358 0.62 7.82 -16.17
N ILE A 359 -0.04 8.97 -16.08
CA ILE A 359 -1.23 9.18 -15.24
C ILE A 359 -2.40 8.31 -15.72
N LEU A 360 -2.67 8.27 -17.04
CA LEU A 360 -3.70 7.43 -17.63
C LEU A 360 -3.44 5.93 -17.37
N GLN A 361 -2.18 5.49 -17.43
CA GLN A 361 -1.79 4.13 -17.08
C GLN A 361 -1.99 3.85 -15.60
N ALA A 362 -1.60 4.77 -14.72
CA ALA A 362 -1.82 4.66 -13.28
C ALA A 362 -3.32 4.60 -12.92
N ALA A 363 -4.20 5.29 -13.68
CA ALA A 363 -5.65 5.25 -13.57
C ALA A 363 -6.31 4.08 -14.33
N ARG A 364 -5.52 3.16 -14.88
CA ARG A 364 -6.01 1.97 -15.62
C ARG A 364 -6.87 2.28 -16.85
N ILE A 365 -6.58 3.38 -17.54
CA ILE A 365 -7.30 3.78 -18.76
C ILE A 365 -6.57 3.32 -20.01
N LYS A 366 -5.26 3.57 -20.08
CA LYS A 366 -4.44 3.30 -21.26
C LYS A 366 -3.08 2.76 -20.83
N PHE A 367 -2.60 1.74 -21.53
CA PHE A 367 -1.27 1.16 -21.28
C PHE A 367 -0.36 1.48 -22.46
N THR A 368 0.67 2.28 -22.24
CA THR A 368 1.61 2.73 -23.28
C THR A 368 2.99 2.13 -23.12
N LYS A 369 3.25 1.46 -22.00
CA LYS A 369 4.51 0.77 -21.70
C LYS A 369 4.26 -0.50 -20.88
N THR A 370 5.29 -1.30 -20.66
CA THR A 370 5.25 -2.42 -19.70
C THR A 370 4.94 -1.88 -18.29
N GLU A 371 4.00 -2.51 -17.60
CA GLU A 371 3.72 -2.20 -16.20
C GLU A 371 4.51 -3.15 -15.28
N TYR A 372 5.17 -2.57 -14.29
CA TYR A 372 5.87 -3.34 -13.25
C TYR A 372 5.13 -3.20 -11.94
N ILE A 373 4.67 -4.34 -11.41
CA ILE A 373 4.06 -4.46 -10.09
C ILE A 373 5.18 -4.96 -9.18
N SER A 374 5.98 -4.04 -8.64
CA SER A 374 7.17 -4.40 -7.85
C SER A 374 7.02 -3.96 -6.41
N CYS A 375 7.31 -4.88 -5.47
CA CYS A 375 7.22 -4.58 -4.05
C CYS A 375 8.35 -3.65 -3.60
N PRO A 376 8.13 -2.84 -2.54
CA PRO A 376 9.15 -1.92 -2.02
C PRO A 376 10.29 -2.63 -1.27
N GLY A 377 10.17 -3.94 -1.05
CA GLY A 377 11.04 -4.66 -0.14
C GLY A 377 10.63 -4.52 1.33
N CYS A 378 11.06 -5.47 2.13
CA CYS A 378 10.92 -5.48 3.59
C CYS A 378 11.85 -6.57 4.15
N GLY A 379 11.90 -6.79 5.46
CA GLY A 379 12.70 -7.84 6.08
C GLY A 379 12.42 -9.27 5.61
N ARG A 380 11.40 -9.47 4.75
CA ARG A 380 11.10 -10.76 4.09
C ARG A 380 11.73 -10.93 2.71
N THR A 381 12.37 -9.90 2.17
CA THR A 381 12.97 -9.95 0.82
C THR A 381 14.14 -10.93 0.80
N LEU A 382 14.16 -11.80 -0.21
CA LEU A 382 15.04 -12.96 -0.26
C LEU A 382 16.20 -12.84 -1.25
N TYR A 383 16.28 -11.72 -2.00
CA TYR A 383 17.27 -11.46 -3.03
C TYR A 383 17.48 -9.94 -3.22
N ASN A 384 18.46 -9.55 -4.05
CA ASN A 384 18.66 -8.13 -4.38
C ASN A 384 17.55 -7.62 -5.31
N LEU A 385 16.49 -7.09 -4.69
CA LEU A 385 15.26 -6.69 -5.37
C LEU A 385 15.49 -5.54 -6.38
N GLN A 386 16.21 -4.50 -5.99
CA GLN A 386 16.43 -3.32 -6.85
C GLN A 386 17.23 -3.67 -8.11
N GLU A 387 18.31 -4.44 -7.96
CA GLU A 387 19.12 -4.91 -9.08
C GLU A 387 18.31 -5.81 -10.03
N THR A 388 17.49 -6.70 -9.47
CA THR A 388 16.62 -7.59 -10.25
C THR A 388 15.55 -6.82 -11.01
N ILE A 389 14.91 -5.82 -10.39
CA ILE A 389 13.96 -4.92 -11.05
C ILE A 389 14.64 -4.23 -12.23
N ALA A 390 15.83 -3.66 -12.03
CA ALA A 390 16.57 -2.99 -13.11
C ALA A 390 16.88 -3.92 -14.29
N LYS A 391 17.32 -5.16 -14.03
CA LYS A 391 17.60 -6.17 -15.07
C LYS A 391 16.34 -6.54 -15.86
N ILE A 392 15.24 -6.84 -15.18
CA ILE A 392 13.97 -7.19 -15.82
C ILE A 392 13.44 -6.02 -16.65
N LYS A 393 13.46 -4.81 -16.11
CA LYS A 393 13.04 -3.59 -16.84
C LYS A 393 13.86 -3.36 -18.09
N ALA A 394 15.18 -3.45 -18.01
CA ALA A 394 16.07 -3.27 -19.15
C ALA A 394 15.73 -4.22 -20.31
N ALA A 395 15.33 -5.45 -20.00
CA ALA A 395 15.02 -6.47 -20.99
C ALA A 395 13.56 -6.44 -21.50
N THR A 396 12.63 -5.78 -20.80
CA THR A 396 11.19 -5.89 -21.10
C THR A 396 10.48 -4.56 -21.32
N LYS A 397 11.17 -3.41 -21.19
CA LYS A 397 10.57 -2.06 -21.28
C LYS A 397 9.75 -1.80 -22.53
N ASP A 398 10.12 -2.44 -23.65
CA ASP A 398 9.50 -2.25 -24.97
C ASP A 398 8.30 -3.21 -25.21
N LEU A 399 7.95 -4.05 -24.23
CA LEU A 399 6.84 -5.00 -24.31
C LEU A 399 5.53 -4.32 -23.86
N VAL A 400 5.06 -3.37 -24.67
CA VAL A 400 3.87 -2.56 -24.36
C VAL A 400 2.66 -3.42 -23.97
N GLY A 401 1.97 -3.00 -22.92
CA GLY A 401 0.77 -3.66 -22.39
C GLY A 401 1.03 -4.90 -21.54
N LEU A 402 2.29 -5.34 -21.41
CA LEU A 402 2.68 -6.44 -20.53
C LEU A 402 2.71 -5.97 -19.08
N LYS A 403 2.28 -6.83 -18.16
CA LYS A 403 2.35 -6.61 -16.72
C LYS A 403 3.25 -7.65 -16.08
N ILE A 404 4.30 -7.21 -15.41
CA ILE A 404 5.27 -8.10 -14.74
C ILE A 404 5.27 -7.83 -13.24
N GLY A 405 4.93 -8.85 -12.44
CA GLY A 405 5.06 -8.84 -10.99
C GLY A 405 6.48 -9.18 -10.56
N ILE A 406 7.09 -8.36 -9.68
CA ILE A 406 8.43 -8.63 -9.13
C ILE A 406 8.33 -8.53 -7.61
N MET A 407 8.33 -9.70 -6.94
CA MET A 407 7.99 -9.83 -5.54
C MET A 407 9.14 -10.41 -4.72
N GLY A 408 9.53 -9.73 -3.65
CA GLY A 408 10.61 -10.15 -2.77
C GLY A 408 10.36 -11.47 -2.03
N CYS A 409 9.08 -11.84 -1.81
CA CYS A 409 8.70 -13.07 -1.11
C CYS A 409 7.28 -13.55 -1.48
N ILE A 410 6.93 -14.78 -1.05
CA ILE A 410 5.63 -15.40 -1.32
C ILE A 410 4.48 -14.92 -0.42
N VAL A 411 4.74 -14.13 0.62
CA VAL A 411 3.72 -13.81 1.66
C VAL A 411 2.51 -13.10 1.08
N ASN A 412 2.73 -12.00 0.36
CA ASN A 412 1.66 -11.28 -0.35
C ASN A 412 1.85 -11.35 -1.88
N GLY A 413 3.06 -11.74 -2.33
CA GLY A 413 3.48 -11.63 -3.72
C GLY A 413 2.48 -12.20 -4.73
N PRO A 414 2.11 -13.51 -4.64
CA PRO A 414 1.19 -14.11 -5.62
C PRO A 414 -0.18 -13.42 -5.69
N GLY A 415 -0.67 -12.88 -4.58
CA GLY A 415 -1.93 -12.16 -4.54
C GLY A 415 -1.84 -10.75 -5.10
N GLU A 416 -0.79 -9.99 -4.71
CA GLU A 416 -0.60 -8.60 -5.16
C GLU A 416 -0.27 -8.51 -6.65
N MET A 417 0.31 -9.55 -7.23
CA MET A 417 0.56 -9.64 -8.68
C MET A 417 -0.52 -10.43 -9.42
N ALA A 418 -1.70 -10.67 -8.82
CA ALA A 418 -2.76 -11.46 -9.44
C ALA A 418 -3.24 -10.91 -10.79
N ASP A 419 -3.06 -9.61 -11.03
CA ASP A 419 -3.32 -8.92 -12.29
C ASP A 419 -2.12 -8.92 -13.26
N ALA A 420 -0.97 -9.48 -12.86
CA ALA A 420 0.21 -9.56 -13.71
C ALA A 420 0.09 -10.72 -14.71
N ASP A 421 0.65 -10.53 -15.91
CA ASP A 421 0.76 -11.61 -16.90
C ASP A 421 1.84 -12.62 -16.50
N TYR A 422 2.94 -12.10 -15.93
CA TYR A 422 4.05 -12.91 -15.43
C TYR A 422 4.49 -12.44 -14.05
N GLY A 423 5.00 -13.37 -13.24
CA GLY A 423 5.51 -13.09 -11.90
C GLY A 423 6.90 -13.68 -11.66
N TYR A 424 7.75 -12.87 -11.03
CA TYR A 424 9.06 -13.25 -10.49
C TYR A 424 9.00 -13.12 -8.98
N VAL A 425 9.05 -14.23 -8.25
CA VAL A 425 8.75 -14.26 -6.82
C VAL A 425 9.85 -14.99 -6.04
N GLY A 426 10.40 -14.34 -5.02
CA GLY A 426 11.34 -14.96 -4.09
C GLY A 426 10.69 -16.13 -3.35
N ALA A 427 11.23 -17.33 -3.52
CA ALA A 427 10.73 -18.58 -2.94
C ALA A 427 11.58 -19.08 -1.76
N GLY A 428 12.83 -18.66 -1.68
CA GLY A 428 13.81 -19.00 -0.66
C GLY A 428 15.10 -18.21 -0.92
N ARG A 429 16.07 -18.28 -0.03
CA ARG A 429 17.38 -17.63 -0.25
C ARG A 429 18.03 -18.17 -1.53
N GLY A 430 18.30 -17.27 -2.49
CA GLY A 430 18.87 -17.60 -3.79
C GLY A 430 17.96 -18.44 -4.69
N LYS A 431 16.64 -18.51 -4.39
CA LYS A 431 15.66 -19.29 -5.16
C LYS A 431 14.46 -18.46 -5.53
N ILE A 432 14.05 -18.57 -6.78
CA ILE A 432 12.94 -17.86 -7.38
C ILE A 432 11.90 -18.84 -7.90
N SER A 433 10.64 -18.46 -7.86
CA SER A 433 9.55 -19.12 -8.58
C SER A 433 8.96 -18.18 -9.63
N LEU A 434 8.67 -18.71 -10.81
CA LEU A 434 8.03 -17.98 -11.89
C LEU A 434 6.55 -18.32 -11.98
N TYR A 435 5.77 -17.31 -12.29
CA TYR A 435 4.33 -17.41 -12.41
C TYR A 435 3.88 -16.93 -13.80
N ARG A 436 2.83 -17.58 -14.31
CA ARG A 436 2.01 -17.12 -15.42
C ARG A 436 0.64 -16.79 -14.83
N ALA A 437 0.27 -15.52 -14.81
CA ALA A 437 -0.89 -15.05 -14.04
C ALA A 437 -0.83 -15.58 -12.59
N LYS A 438 -1.82 -16.36 -12.16
CA LYS A 438 -1.90 -16.93 -10.79
C LYS A 438 -1.22 -18.31 -10.66
N GLU A 439 -0.76 -18.91 -11.75
CA GLU A 439 -0.19 -20.25 -11.77
C GLU A 439 1.33 -20.21 -11.61
N CYS A 440 1.87 -20.94 -10.64
CA CYS A 440 3.30 -21.15 -10.50
C CYS A 440 3.77 -22.18 -11.53
N VAL A 441 4.45 -21.72 -12.58
CA VAL A 441 4.88 -22.56 -13.71
C VAL A 441 6.28 -23.14 -13.54
N GLU A 442 7.13 -22.50 -12.75
CA GLU A 442 8.48 -22.99 -12.48
C GLU A 442 8.89 -22.64 -11.04
N LYS A 443 9.50 -23.61 -10.32
CA LYS A 443 9.81 -23.47 -8.89
C LYS A 443 11.29 -23.64 -8.62
N ASN A 444 11.78 -22.92 -7.60
CA ASN A 444 13.12 -23.08 -7.05
C ASN A 444 14.26 -22.89 -8.06
N ILE A 445 14.09 -22.01 -9.03
CA ILE A 445 15.12 -21.63 -10.00
C ILE A 445 16.24 -20.90 -9.24
N PRO A 446 17.53 -21.19 -9.53
CA PRO A 446 18.62 -20.37 -9.00
C PRO A 446 18.44 -18.89 -9.40
N GLU A 447 18.65 -17.96 -8.47
CA GLU A 447 18.49 -16.52 -8.71
C GLU A 447 19.29 -16.04 -9.93
N ALA A 448 20.50 -16.56 -10.13
CA ALA A 448 21.38 -16.20 -11.25
C ALA A 448 20.79 -16.52 -12.64
N GLU A 449 19.90 -17.50 -12.74
CA GLU A 449 19.28 -17.97 -13.99
C GLU A 449 17.84 -17.47 -14.17
N ALA A 450 17.21 -17.00 -13.10
CA ALA A 450 15.77 -16.80 -13.06
C ALA A 450 15.27 -15.66 -13.98
N VAL A 451 16.08 -14.64 -14.26
CA VAL A 451 15.72 -13.59 -15.22
C VAL A 451 15.69 -14.14 -16.64
N ASP A 452 16.68 -14.97 -17.02
CA ASP A 452 16.71 -15.59 -18.34
C ASP A 452 15.54 -16.55 -18.55
N HIS A 453 15.18 -17.31 -17.50
CA HIS A 453 13.98 -18.18 -17.51
C HIS A 453 12.69 -17.37 -17.70
N LEU A 454 12.55 -16.23 -16.99
CA LEU A 454 11.40 -15.33 -17.18
C LEU A 454 11.31 -14.82 -18.63
N LEU A 455 12.43 -14.39 -19.20
CA LEU A 455 12.48 -13.89 -20.58
C LEU A 455 12.17 -15.00 -21.60
N ALA A 456 12.65 -16.22 -21.36
CA ALA A 456 12.34 -17.38 -22.18
C ALA A 456 10.85 -17.74 -22.12
N LEU A 457 10.25 -17.67 -20.92
CA LEU A 457 8.81 -17.89 -20.72
C LEU A 457 7.99 -16.87 -21.50
N ILE A 458 8.30 -15.57 -21.35
CA ILE A 458 7.61 -14.47 -22.08
C ILE A 458 7.73 -14.67 -23.60
N LYS A 459 8.94 -15.00 -24.09
CA LYS A 459 9.18 -15.21 -25.52
C LYS A 459 8.40 -16.41 -26.04
N LYS A 460 8.33 -17.51 -25.29
CA LYS A 460 7.58 -18.71 -25.67
C LYS A 460 6.09 -18.46 -25.82
N ASP A 461 5.53 -17.61 -24.97
CA ASP A 461 4.09 -17.36 -24.94
C ASP A 461 3.66 -16.29 -25.97
N ARG A 462 4.57 -15.41 -26.38
CA ARG A 462 4.26 -14.31 -27.33
C ARG A 462 4.67 -14.63 -28.79
N GLY A 463 5.37 -15.72 -29.04
CA GLY A 463 5.78 -16.22 -30.34
C GLY A 463 7.07 -15.58 -30.79
#